data_9aee697d166e7a13c34833bf6c98f685
#
_entry.id   9aee697d166e7a13c34833bf6c98f685
#
_cell.length_a   1.000
_cell.length_b   1.000
_cell.length_c   1.000
_cell.angle_alpha   90.00
_cell.angle_beta   90.00
_cell.angle_gamma   90.00
#
_symmetry.space_group_name_H-M   'P 1'
#
loop_
_entity.id
_entity.type
_entity.pdbx_description
1 polymer ?
#
loop_
_entity_poly.entity_id
_entity_poly.type
_entity_poly.pdbx_seq_one_letter_code
_entity_poly.pdbx_strand_id
1 'polypeptide(L)'
;MPDYQQGKIYRVVCDTTGLCYYGSTTQPLISTRLATHTRNYKKYLNSKYHYVSVFDVLQNSNYKIPLVETHPCNTKMELEMRERFFIENNDCVNKHIPTRTQHENYENNKEVIKEKVREFRKNSPRITCECGSVISKYDISKHNQTSKHLKYFSI
;
A
#
# COMPACT_ATOMS: atom_id res chain seq x y z
N MET A 1 -7.63 -15.22 -21.41
CA MET A 1 -7.13 -15.30 -20.01
C MET A 1 -5.63 -15.06 -20.02
N PRO A 2 -5.01 -14.55 -18.93
CA PRO A 2 -3.56 -14.47 -18.84
C PRO A 2 -2.94 -15.87 -18.89
N ASP A 3 -1.85 -16.01 -19.65
CA ASP A 3 -1.08 -17.25 -19.72
C ASP A 3 0.06 -17.20 -18.69
N TYR A 4 -0.14 -17.84 -17.55
CA TYR A 4 0.84 -17.85 -16.45
C TYR A 4 2.09 -18.67 -16.77
N GLN A 5 2.08 -19.54 -17.82
CA GLN A 5 3.29 -20.21 -18.29
C GLN A 5 4.29 -19.21 -18.90
N GLN A 6 3.83 -18.01 -19.25
CA GLN A 6 4.70 -16.90 -19.67
C GLN A 6 5.04 -15.93 -18.52
N GLY A 7 4.84 -16.34 -17.27
CA GLY A 7 5.15 -15.56 -16.09
C GLY A 7 6.60 -15.05 -16.09
N LYS A 8 6.79 -13.79 -15.76
CA LYS A 8 8.09 -13.10 -15.70
C LYS A 8 8.11 -12.15 -14.52
N ILE A 9 9.28 -12.08 -13.87
CA ILE A 9 9.60 -11.03 -12.91
C ILE A 9 10.54 -10.05 -13.61
N TYR A 10 10.23 -8.77 -13.50
CA TYR A 10 11.04 -7.68 -14.04
C TYR A 10 11.35 -6.66 -12.96
N ARG A 11 12.35 -5.85 -13.18
CA ARG A 11 12.57 -4.64 -12.40
C ARG A 11 12.59 -3.42 -13.30
N VAL A 12 12.10 -2.29 -12.80
CA VAL A 12 12.35 -0.98 -13.41
C VAL A 12 13.42 -0.32 -12.56
N VAL A 13 14.48 0.17 -13.18
CA VAL A 13 15.60 0.81 -12.47
C VAL A 13 15.98 2.11 -13.14
N CYS A 14 16.20 3.16 -12.34
CA CYS A 14 16.72 4.44 -12.78
C CYS A 14 18.25 4.44 -12.64
N ASP A 15 18.97 4.60 -13.74
CA ASP A 15 20.44 4.63 -13.73
C ASP A 15 21.01 5.90 -13.05
N THR A 16 20.20 6.94 -12.89
CA THR A 16 20.62 8.20 -12.24
C THR A 16 20.50 8.13 -10.71
N THR A 17 19.40 7.57 -10.20
CA THR A 17 19.10 7.57 -8.76
C THR A 17 19.36 6.22 -8.08
N GLY A 18 19.51 5.16 -8.86
CA GLY A 18 19.57 3.79 -8.34
C GLY A 18 18.23 3.23 -7.85
N LEU A 19 17.16 4.03 -7.83
CA LEU A 19 15.85 3.56 -7.41
C LEU A 19 15.38 2.40 -8.27
N CYS A 20 14.79 1.39 -7.61
CA CYS A 20 14.37 0.15 -8.23
C CYS A 20 12.93 -0.19 -7.83
N TYR A 21 12.16 -0.72 -8.76
CA TYR A 21 10.81 -1.25 -8.57
C TYR A 21 10.73 -2.66 -9.15
N TYR A 22 10.17 -3.62 -8.41
CA TYR A 22 9.89 -4.97 -8.90
C TYR A 22 8.43 -5.13 -9.31
N GLY A 23 8.18 -5.98 -10.30
CA GLY A 23 6.83 -6.31 -10.75
C GLY A 23 6.80 -7.62 -11.51
N SER A 24 5.61 -8.14 -11.71
CA SER A 24 5.37 -9.35 -12.49
C SER A 24 4.50 -9.09 -13.71
N THR A 25 4.61 -9.96 -14.71
CA THR A 25 3.79 -9.90 -15.93
C THR A 25 3.71 -11.25 -16.61
N THR A 26 2.61 -11.48 -17.31
CA THR A 26 2.44 -12.60 -18.25
C THR A 26 2.52 -12.14 -19.70
N GLN A 27 2.80 -10.86 -19.94
CA GLN A 27 2.90 -10.32 -21.30
C GLN A 27 4.14 -10.88 -22.01
N PRO A 28 4.06 -11.23 -23.31
CA PRO A 28 5.18 -11.73 -24.09
C PRO A 28 6.41 -10.81 -24.02
N LEU A 29 6.20 -9.51 -24.20
CA LEU A 29 7.26 -8.50 -24.20
C LEU A 29 7.21 -7.62 -22.94
N ILE A 30 8.32 -7.53 -22.23
CA ILE A 30 8.47 -6.67 -21.05
C ILE A 30 8.37 -5.19 -21.44
N SER A 31 8.80 -4.82 -22.65
CA SER A 31 8.66 -3.45 -23.17
C SER A 31 7.21 -2.95 -23.18
N THR A 32 6.24 -3.81 -23.43
CA THR A 32 4.82 -3.50 -23.35
C THR A 32 4.42 -3.11 -21.92
N ARG A 33 5.02 -3.76 -20.92
CA ARG A 33 4.77 -3.42 -19.51
C ARG A 33 5.35 -2.05 -19.16
N LEU A 34 6.56 -1.76 -19.65
CA LEU A 34 7.18 -0.44 -19.49
C LEU A 34 6.34 0.66 -20.13
N ALA A 35 5.89 0.45 -21.36
CA ALA A 35 5.01 1.39 -22.06
C ALA A 35 3.71 1.66 -21.27
N THR A 36 3.16 0.64 -20.62
CA THR A 36 1.99 0.79 -19.73
C THR A 36 2.30 1.65 -18.51
N HIS A 37 3.43 1.40 -17.83
CA HIS A 37 3.87 2.22 -16.71
C HIS A 37 4.08 3.68 -17.10
N THR A 38 4.79 3.93 -18.20
CA THR A 38 5.05 5.28 -18.72
C THR A 38 3.76 6.01 -19.10
N ARG A 39 2.81 5.31 -19.74
CA ARG A 39 1.50 5.89 -20.06
C ARG A 39 0.71 6.26 -18.81
N ASN A 40 0.71 5.41 -17.79
CA ASN A 40 0.03 5.66 -16.53
C ASN A 40 0.71 6.80 -15.75
N TYR A 41 2.04 6.89 -15.79
CA TYR A 41 2.80 8.00 -15.22
C TYR A 41 2.42 9.34 -15.85
N LYS A 42 2.34 9.40 -17.19
CA LYS A 42 1.85 10.61 -17.90
C LYS A 42 0.43 10.99 -17.49
N LYS A 43 -0.45 10.01 -17.28
CA LYS A 43 -1.81 10.27 -16.75
C LYS A 43 -1.78 10.78 -15.32
N TYR A 44 -0.90 10.25 -14.47
CA TYR A 44 -0.73 10.71 -13.09
C TYR A 44 -0.27 12.17 -13.04
N LEU A 45 0.70 12.57 -13.85
CA LEU A 45 1.15 13.97 -13.94
C LEU A 45 0.01 14.94 -14.35
N ASN A 46 -0.99 14.46 -15.07
CA ASN A 46 -2.18 15.22 -15.45
C ASN A 46 -3.37 15.02 -14.48
N SER A 47 -3.14 14.51 -13.28
CA SER A 47 -4.17 14.22 -12.26
C SER A 47 -5.30 13.27 -12.74
N LYS A 48 -5.01 12.43 -13.74
CA LYS A 48 -5.96 11.47 -14.34
C LYS A 48 -5.68 10.02 -13.94
N TYR A 49 -4.80 9.80 -12.98
CA TYR A 49 -4.45 8.48 -12.46
C TYR A 49 -3.94 8.59 -11.03
N HIS A 50 -4.11 7.53 -10.23
CA HIS A 50 -3.58 7.46 -8.88
C HIS A 50 -2.07 7.18 -8.87
N TYR A 51 -1.42 7.52 -7.78
CA TYR A 51 0.00 7.24 -7.58
C TYR A 51 0.29 5.72 -7.53
N VAL A 52 1.38 5.31 -8.18
CA VAL A 52 1.95 3.96 -8.10
C VAL A 52 3.45 4.07 -7.86
N SER A 53 4.02 3.23 -6.99
CA SER A 53 5.43 3.33 -6.55
C SER A 53 6.46 3.33 -7.69
N VAL A 54 6.18 2.68 -8.81
CA VAL A 54 7.06 2.72 -10.00
C VAL A 54 7.27 4.14 -10.52
N PHE A 55 6.37 5.09 -10.22
CA PHE A 55 6.49 6.47 -10.68
C PHE A 55 7.69 7.19 -10.07
N ASP A 56 8.11 6.80 -8.87
CA ASP A 56 9.33 7.33 -8.25
C ASP A 56 10.58 6.98 -9.07
N VAL A 57 10.58 5.83 -9.75
CA VAL A 57 11.66 5.41 -10.65
C VAL A 57 11.58 6.14 -12.00
N LEU A 58 10.35 6.46 -12.47
CA LEU A 58 10.11 7.07 -13.80
C LEU A 58 10.29 8.60 -13.82
N GLN A 59 10.47 9.26 -12.68
CA GLN A 59 10.64 10.73 -12.58
C GLN A 59 11.82 11.22 -13.41
N ASN A 60 12.89 10.45 -13.48
CA ASN A 60 14.04 10.74 -14.32
C ASN A 60 13.91 9.96 -15.63
N SER A 61 14.21 10.57 -16.75
CA SER A 61 14.07 9.95 -18.07
C SER A 61 15.07 8.82 -18.34
N ASN A 62 16.01 8.55 -17.43
CA ASN A 62 17.07 7.54 -17.57
C ASN A 62 16.71 6.27 -16.79
N TYR A 63 15.77 5.50 -17.30
CA TYR A 63 15.33 4.24 -16.70
C TYR A 63 15.28 3.11 -17.73
N LYS A 64 15.43 1.88 -17.24
CA LYS A 64 15.34 0.65 -18.03
C LYS A 64 14.53 -0.42 -17.32
N ILE A 65 14.08 -1.44 -18.07
CA ILE A 65 13.30 -2.56 -17.57
C ILE A 65 13.98 -3.90 -17.90
N PRO A 66 15.02 -4.33 -17.16
CA PRO A 66 15.57 -5.65 -17.33
C PRO A 66 14.63 -6.74 -16.84
N LEU A 67 14.67 -7.89 -17.52
CA LEU A 67 14.13 -9.14 -17.02
C LEU A 67 14.97 -9.59 -15.82
N VAL A 68 14.31 -9.98 -14.74
CA VAL A 68 14.97 -10.58 -13.57
C VAL A 68 14.93 -12.10 -13.68
N GLU A 69 13.75 -12.65 -13.99
CA GLU A 69 13.52 -14.09 -14.05
C GLU A 69 12.33 -14.42 -14.95
N THR A 70 12.41 -15.52 -15.67
CA THR A 70 11.22 -16.20 -16.23
C THR A 70 10.67 -17.13 -15.16
N HIS A 71 9.38 -17.02 -14.86
CA HIS A 71 8.73 -17.82 -13.82
C HIS A 71 7.41 -18.43 -14.34
N PRO A 72 7.48 -19.51 -15.16
CA PRO A 72 6.31 -20.26 -15.54
C PRO A 72 5.60 -20.80 -14.30
N CYS A 73 4.30 -20.57 -14.18
CA CYS A 73 3.50 -21.01 -13.05
C CYS A 73 2.05 -21.30 -13.50
N ASN A 74 1.21 -21.79 -12.62
CA ASN A 74 -0.16 -22.16 -12.95
C ASN A 74 -1.17 -21.08 -12.56
N THR A 75 -0.82 -20.25 -11.58
CA THR A 75 -1.77 -19.30 -10.99
C THR A 75 -1.16 -17.90 -10.86
N LYS A 76 -2.06 -16.91 -10.79
CA LYS A 76 -1.69 -15.54 -10.46
C LYS A 76 -0.98 -15.46 -9.10
N MET A 77 -1.49 -16.22 -8.13
CA MET A 77 -0.96 -16.21 -6.76
C MET A 77 0.51 -16.67 -6.72
N GLU A 78 0.86 -17.72 -7.44
CA GLU A 78 2.25 -18.20 -7.54
C GLU A 78 3.17 -17.11 -8.12
N LEU A 79 2.73 -16.45 -9.19
CA LEU A 79 3.49 -15.35 -9.81
C LEU A 79 3.66 -14.17 -8.85
N GLU A 80 2.61 -13.78 -8.14
CA GLU A 80 2.63 -12.71 -7.14
C GLU A 80 3.48 -13.06 -5.92
N MET A 81 3.50 -14.32 -5.49
CA MET A 81 4.41 -14.77 -4.42
C MET A 81 5.88 -14.68 -4.85
N ARG A 82 6.18 -14.95 -6.12
CA ARG A 82 7.54 -14.78 -6.63
C ARG A 82 7.94 -13.31 -6.73
N GLU A 83 7.02 -12.42 -7.14
CA GLU A 83 7.22 -10.98 -7.10
C GLU A 83 7.50 -10.50 -5.66
N ARG A 84 6.68 -10.95 -4.69
CA ARG A 84 6.87 -10.67 -3.26
C ARG A 84 8.26 -11.06 -2.77
N PHE A 85 8.75 -12.23 -3.15
CA PHE A 85 10.09 -12.67 -2.77
C PHE A 85 11.16 -11.64 -3.18
N PHE A 86 11.10 -11.09 -4.39
CA PHE A 86 12.06 -10.07 -4.84
C PHE A 86 11.88 -8.75 -4.09
N ILE A 87 10.66 -8.34 -3.82
CA ILE A 87 10.37 -7.11 -3.06
C ILE A 87 10.92 -7.20 -1.63
N GLU A 88 10.73 -8.33 -0.96
CA GLU A 88 11.15 -8.51 0.45
C GLU A 88 12.66 -8.72 0.62
N ASN A 89 13.37 -9.16 -0.42
CA ASN A 89 14.82 -9.46 -0.35
C ASN A 89 15.71 -8.42 -1.06
N ASN A 90 15.15 -7.30 -1.51
CA ASN A 90 15.92 -6.26 -2.19
C ASN A 90 15.41 -4.86 -1.80
N ASP A 91 16.31 -3.89 -1.77
CA ASP A 91 15.92 -2.49 -1.62
C ASP A 91 15.15 -2.03 -2.85
N CYS A 92 13.91 -1.59 -2.64
CA CYS A 92 13.04 -1.14 -3.73
C CYS A 92 11.99 -0.12 -3.24
N VAL A 93 11.40 0.60 -4.19
CA VAL A 93 10.35 1.59 -3.89
C VAL A 93 8.95 0.99 -3.75
N ASN A 94 8.80 -0.32 -3.84
CA ASN A 94 7.51 -0.99 -3.74
C ASN A 94 6.86 -0.75 -2.38
N LYS A 95 5.73 -0.03 -2.36
CA LYS A 95 4.92 0.17 -1.13
C LYS A 95 3.88 -0.94 -0.94
N HIS A 96 3.39 -1.48 -2.05
CA HIS A 96 2.45 -2.60 -2.05
C HIS A 96 3.24 -3.92 -2.16
N ILE A 97 3.01 -4.83 -1.24
CA ILE A 97 3.55 -6.19 -1.26
C ILE A 97 2.43 -7.13 -1.66
N PRO A 98 2.54 -7.81 -2.83
CA PRO A 98 1.51 -8.76 -3.28
C PRO A 98 1.29 -9.87 -2.25
N THR A 99 0.11 -10.44 -2.22
CA THR A 99 -0.28 -11.56 -1.34
C THR A 99 -0.15 -11.31 0.17
N ARG A 100 0.24 -10.10 0.60
CA ARG A 100 0.34 -9.75 2.02
C ARG A 100 -1.05 -9.77 2.66
N THR A 101 -1.19 -10.50 3.75
CA THR A 101 -2.45 -10.53 4.51
C THR A 101 -2.64 -9.26 5.35
N GLN A 102 -3.89 -8.98 5.75
CA GLN A 102 -4.18 -7.86 6.66
C GLN A 102 -3.46 -8.02 8.01
N HIS A 103 -3.36 -9.25 8.49
CA HIS A 103 -2.66 -9.56 9.73
C HIS A 103 -1.16 -9.27 9.64
N GLU A 104 -0.49 -9.76 8.59
CA GLU A 104 0.93 -9.44 8.33
C GLU A 104 1.17 -7.94 8.21
N ASN A 105 0.28 -7.24 7.49
CA ASN A 105 0.37 -5.79 7.35
C ASN A 105 0.21 -5.06 8.68
N TYR A 106 -0.72 -5.50 9.53
CA TYR A 106 -0.91 -4.95 10.87
C TYR A 106 0.32 -5.19 11.74
N GLU A 107 0.83 -6.43 11.85
CA GLU A 107 1.99 -6.74 12.68
C GLU A 107 3.24 -5.94 12.27
N ASN A 108 3.49 -5.80 10.95
CA ASN A 108 4.62 -5.05 10.43
C ASN A 108 4.52 -3.53 10.66
N ASN A 109 3.30 -3.00 10.83
CA ASN A 109 3.07 -1.56 11.03
C ASN A 109 2.50 -1.22 12.42
N LYS A 110 2.44 -2.18 13.33
CA LYS A 110 1.74 -2.12 14.62
C LYS A 110 2.14 -0.91 15.46
N GLU A 111 3.42 -0.64 15.59
CA GLU A 111 3.90 0.48 16.41
C GLU A 111 3.58 1.83 15.76
N VAL A 112 3.71 1.95 14.44
CA VAL A 112 3.32 3.16 13.70
C VAL A 112 1.81 3.41 13.81
N ILE A 113 1.00 2.35 13.72
CA ILE A 113 -0.46 2.45 13.88
C ILE A 113 -0.81 2.89 15.30
N LYS A 114 -0.20 2.29 16.33
CA LYS A 114 -0.41 2.66 17.72
C LYS A 114 -0.07 4.13 17.97
N GLU A 115 1.06 4.61 17.45
CA GLU A 115 1.47 6.00 17.62
C GLU A 115 0.50 6.96 16.95
N LYS A 116 0.09 6.70 15.71
CA LYS A 116 -0.95 7.50 15.02
C LYS A 116 -2.27 7.55 15.79
N VAL A 117 -2.70 6.42 16.37
CA VAL A 117 -3.91 6.36 17.19
C VAL A 117 -3.74 7.18 18.49
N ARG A 118 -2.55 7.12 19.11
CA ARG A 118 -2.22 7.91 20.30
C ARG A 118 -2.26 9.41 20.01
N GLU A 119 -1.62 9.85 18.94
CA GLU A 119 -1.65 11.23 18.47
C GLU A 119 -3.07 11.71 18.12
N PHE A 120 -3.82 10.90 17.39
CA PHE A 120 -5.21 11.19 17.08
C PHE A 120 -6.05 11.40 18.34
N ARG A 121 -5.93 10.52 19.34
CA ARG A 121 -6.63 10.64 20.61
C ARG A 121 -6.23 11.88 21.40
N LYS A 122 -4.94 12.23 21.41
CA LYS A 122 -4.41 13.43 22.06
C LYS A 122 -4.97 14.71 21.44
N ASN A 123 -5.08 14.77 20.12
CA ASN A 123 -5.50 15.92 19.35
C ASN A 123 -7.03 15.96 19.10
N SER A 124 -7.77 14.95 19.55
CA SER A 124 -9.21 14.88 19.36
C SER A 124 -9.94 15.95 20.16
N PRO A 125 -10.89 16.70 19.55
CA PRO A 125 -11.70 17.70 20.26
C PRO A 125 -12.42 17.06 21.44
N ARG A 126 -12.36 17.72 22.59
CA ARG A 126 -13.08 17.32 23.83
C ARG A 126 -14.40 18.04 23.93
N ILE A 127 -15.43 17.33 24.40
CA ILE A 127 -16.75 17.88 24.73
C ILE A 127 -17.15 17.43 26.14
N THR A 128 -17.88 18.27 26.82
CA THR A 128 -18.49 17.93 28.14
C THR A 128 -19.90 17.40 27.90
N CYS A 129 -20.15 16.16 28.34
CA CYS A 129 -21.47 15.56 28.33
C CYS A 129 -22.30 16.08 29.51
N GLU A 130 -23.63 16.10 29.40
CA GLU A 130 -24.56 16.49 30.46
C GLU A 130 -24.34 15.68 31.76
N CYS A 131 -23.92 14.41 31.67
CA CYS A 131 -23.55 13.62 32.85
C CYS A 131 -22.23 14.06 33.52
N GLY A 132 -21.63 15.20 33.11
CA GLY A 132 -20.41 15.77 33.67
C GLY A 132 -19.11 15.12 33.17
N SER A 133 -19.15 14.14 32.26
CA SER A 133 -17.95 13.51 31.72
C SER A 133 -17.36 14.31 30.57
N VAL A 134 -16.02 14.51 30.57
CA VAL A 134 -15.29 15.11 29.46
C VAL A 134 -14.78 13.99 28.54
N ILE A 135 -15.27 13.96 27.33
CA ILE A 135 -15.04 12.87 26.36
C ILE A 135 -14.53 13.40 25.03
N SER A 136 -13.95 12.54 24.20
CA SER A 136 -13.68 12.87 22.80
C SER A 136 -15.00 13.01 22.05
N LYS A 137 -15.10 13.99 21.16
CA LYS A 137 -16.24 14.17 20.25
C LYS A 137 -16.58 12.89 19.45
N TYR A 138 -15.58 12.09 19.13
CA TYR A 138 -15.74 10.86 18.36
C TYR A 138 -16.19 9.65 19.19
N ASP A 139 -16.14 9.74 20.54
CA ASP A 139 -16.53 8.66 21.45
C ASP A 139 -17.93 8.83 22.05
N ILE A 140 -18.71 9.83 21.61
CA ILE A 140 -20.02 10.14 22.16
C ILE A 140 -20.97 8.94 22.11
N SER A 141 -21.01 8.20 21.01
CA SER A 141 -21.89 7.03 20.87
C SER A 141 -21.54 5.91 21.88
N LYS A 142 -20.24 5.69 22.12
CA LYS A 142 -19.77 4.72 23.11
C LYS A 142 -20.05 5.22 24.53
N HIS A 143 -19.81 6.50 24.78
CA HIS A 143 -20.06 7.11 26.08
C HIS A 143 -21.54 7.00 26.48
N ASN A 144 -22.47 7.24 25.57
CA ASN A 144 -23.92 7.15 25.82
C ASN A 144 -24.38 5.74 26.26
N GLN A 145 -23.57 4.71 25.98
CA GLN A 145 -23.82 3.34 26.42
C GLN A 145 -23.16 2.97 27.76
N THR A 146 -22.38 3.89 28.36
CA THR A 146 -21.72 3.62 29.63
C THR A 146 -22.72 3.68 30.82
N SER A 147 -22.50 2.81 31.81
CA SER A 147 -23.31 2.78 33.01
C SER A 147 -23.42 4.14 33.72
N LYS A 148 -22.35 4.98 33.68
CA LYS A 148 -22.36 6.32 34.25
C LYS A 148 -23.36 7.24 33.54
N HIS A 149 -23.35 7.22 32.18
CA HIS A 149 -24.24 8.03 31.37
C HIS A 149 -25.70 7.59 31.54
N LEU A 150 -25.95 6.28 31.44
CA LEU A 150 -27.30 5.73 31.59
C LEU A 150 -27.90 5.99 32.96
N LYS A 151 -27.13 5.86 34.05
CA LYS A 151 -27.60 6.18 35.42
C LYS A 151 -27.98 7.64 35.58
N TYR A 152 -27.31 8.57 34.92
CA TYR A 152 -27.63 9.99 35.00
C TYR A 152 -29.01 10.33 34.42
N PHE A 153 -29.45 9.62 33.38
CA PHE A 153 -30.76 9.82 32.75
C PHE A 153 -31.86 8.86 33.27
N SER A 154 -31.54 7.98 34.21
CA SER A 154 -32.52 7.04 34.82
C SER A 154 -33.10 7.53 36.12
N ILE A 155 -32.84 8.80 36.46
CA ILE A 155 -33.41 9.52 37.60
C ILE A 155 -34.51 10.43 37.04
#